data_9a285a0b02f730a90aa658d6dcab4754
#
_entry.id   9a285a0b02f730a90aa658d6dcab4754
#
_cell.length_a   1.000
_cell.length_b   1.000
_cell.length_c   1.000
_cell.angle_alpha   90.00
_cell.angle_beta   90.00
_cell.angle_gamma   90.00
#
_symmetry.space_group_name_H-M   'P 1'
#
loop_
_entity.id
_entity.type
_entity.pdbx_description
1 polymer ?
#
loop_
_entity_poly.entity_id
_entity_poly.type
_entity_poly.pdbx_seq_one_letter_code
_entity_poly.pdbx_strand_id
1 'polypeptide(L)'
;MIDIDYFKEINDTLGHNVGDRILEQVSQVLQHCVRDSDVVARWGGEEFVILCQQSSLPLVESLCVRIAQRINNYQFTDNVHLTCSFGVAKLAENEPIQLCFERADRALYRAKAQGRNQMCIDT
;
A
#
# COMPACT_ATOMS: atom_id res chain seq x y z
N MET A 1 0.01 -2.76 5.05
CA MET A 1 -1.18 -2.67 4.16
C MET A 1 -1.14 -1.35 3.41
N ILE A 2 -1.55 -1.37 2.17
CA ILE A 2 -1.50 -0.22 1.26
C ILE A 2 -2.87 -0.05 0.63
N ASP A 3 -3.32 1.19 0.52
CA ASP A 3 -4.58 1.53 -0.12
C ASP A 3 -4.36 2.71 -1.06
N ILE A 4 -4.88 2.60 -2.28
CA ILE A 4 -4.80 3.68 -3.27
C ILE A 4 -5.77 4.78 -2.85
N ASP A 5 -5.26 5.99 -2.66
CA ASP A 5 -6.08 7.12 -2.24
C ASP A 5 -7.05 7.54 -3.34
N TYR A 6 -8.32 7.75 -2.95
CA TYR A 6 -9.37 8.23 -3.85
C TYR A 6 -9.64 7.33 -5.06
N PHE A 7 -9.41 6.03 -4.92
CA PHE A 7 -9.59 5.09 -6.05
C PHE A 7 -11.04 5.04 -6.53
N LYS A 8 -12.00 5.15 -5.61
CA LYS A 8 -13.41 5.16 -5.99
C LYS A 8 -13.74 6.34 -6.93
N GLU A 9 -13.21 7.51 -6.64
CA GLU A 9 -13.39 8.70 -7.46
C GLU A 9 -12.81 8.50 -8.86
N ILE A 10 -11.70 7.78 -8.98
CA ILE A 10 -11.10 7.44 -10.26
C ILE A 10 -12.05 6.55 -11.07
N ASN A 11 -12.58 5.50 -10.46
CA ASN A 11 -13.56 4.64 -11.11
C ASN A 11 -14.82 5.39 -11.51
N ASP A 12 -15.33 6.23 -10.64
CA ASP A 12 -16.56 6.98 -10.90
C ASP A 12 -16.38 8.01 -12.03
N THR A 13 -15.18 8.56 -12.17
CA THR A 13 -14.88 9.59 -13.18
C THR A 13 -14.41 9.01 -14.51
N LEU A 14 -13.51 8.00 -14.46
CA LEU A 14 -12.83 7.48 -15.65
C LEU A 14 -13.26 6.07 -16.04
N GLY A 15 -14.08 5.42 -15.22
CA GLY A 15 -14.59 4.08 -15.47
C GLY A 15 -13.71 2.96 -14.92
N HIS A 16 -14.32 1.78 -14.82
CA HIS A 16 -13.67 0.60 -14.23
C HIS A 16 -12.50 0.06 -15.07
N ASN A 17 -12.52 0.24 -16.40
CA ASN A 17 -11.42 -0.20 -17.24
C ASN A 17 -10.12 0.57 -16.93
N VAL A 18 -10.24 1.88 -16.72
CA VAL A 18 -9.09 2.69 -16.29
C VAL A 18 -8.64 2.27 -14.90
N GLY A 19 -9.59 2.08 -13.97
CA GLY A 19 -9.29 1.60 -12.62
C GLY A 19 -8.54 0.27 -12.63
N ASP A 20 -8.96 -0.68 -13.46
CA ASP A 20 -8.28 -1.98 -13.58
C ASP A 20 -6.84 -1.83 -14.07
N ARG A 21 -6.61 -0.97 -15.05
CA ARG A 21 -5.24 -0.70 -15.54
C ARG A 21 -4.38 -0.04 -14.47
N ILE A 22 -4.95 0.86 -13.69
CA ILE A 22 -4.24 1.49 -12.58
C ILE A 22 -3.84 0.43 -11.53
N LEU A 23 -4.74 -0.48 -11.20
CA LEU A 23 -4.43 -1.56 -10.26
C LEU A 23 -3.28 -2.43 -10.77
N GLU A 24 -3.26 -2.78 -12.05
CA GLU A 24 -2.14 -3.51 -12.65
C GLU A 24 -0.83 -2.72 -12.57
N GLN A 25 -0.88 -1.44 -12.88
CA GLN A 25 0.31 -0.58 -12.84
C GLN A 25 0.84 -0.40 -11.42
N VAL A 26 -0.04 -0.21 -10.44
CA VAL A 26 0.36 -0.16 -9.03
C VAL A 26 0.99 -1.47 -8.60
N SER A 27 0.40 -2.60 -8.98
CA SER A 27 0.97 -3.92 -8.69
C SER A 27 2.39 -4.05 -9.23
N GLN A 28 2.63 -3.60 -10.46
CA GLN A 28 3.98 -3.61 -11.05
C GLN A 28 4.96 -2.73 -10.28
N VAL A 29 4.54 -1.54 -9.87
CA VAL A 29 5.38 -0.66 -9.05
C VAL A 29 5.76 -1.35 -7.74
N LEU A 30 4.81 -1.96 -7.07
CA LEU A 30 5.07 -2.66 -5.80
C LEU A 30 6.04 -3.82 -5.99
N GLN A 31 5.86 -4.63 -7.04
CA GLN A 31 6.75 -5.75 -7.34
C GLN A 31 8.19 -5.30 -7.59
N HIS A 32 8.39 -4.14 -8.22
CA HIS A 32 9.73 -3.61 -8.47
C HIS A 32 10.39 -2.98 -7.25
N CYS A 33 9.60 -2.67 -6.21
CA CYS A 33 10.13 -2.04 -5.00
C CYS A 33 10.56 -3.05 -3.94
N VAL A 34 10.02 -4.26 -3.96
CA VAL A 34 10.24 -5.28 -2.92
C VAL A 34 11.38 -6.22 -3.29
N ARG A 35 11.89 -6.93 -2.27
CA ARG A 35 12.90 -7.98 -2.44
C ARG A 35 12.23 -9.27 -2.87
N ASP A 36 13.04 -10.21 -3.39
CA ASP A 36 12.55 -11.54 -3.80
C ASP A 36 11.92 -12.31 -2.63
N SER A 37 12.40 -12.07 -1.41
CA SER A 37 11.87 -12.70 -0.20
C SER A 37 10.58 -12.10 0.31
N ASP A 38 10.19 -10.93 -0.21
CA ASP A 38 8.94 -10.27 0.18
C ASP A 38 7.79 -10.76 -0.70
N VAL A 39 6.58 -10.76 -0.15
CA VAL A 39 5.39 -11.18 -0.87
C VAL A 39 4.46 -9.99 -1.03
N VAL A 40 4.05 -9.74 -2.27
CA VAL A 40 3.03 -8.74 -2.59
C VAL A 40 1.75 -9.46 -2.95
N ALA A 41 0.65 -9.07 -2.34
CA ALA A 41 -0.66 -9.64 -2.65
C ALA A 41 -1.70 -8.53 -2.75
N ARG A 42 -2.63 -8.68 -3.67
CA ARG A 42 -3.82 -7.84 -3.69
C ARG A 42 -4.78 -8.37 -2.64
N TRP A 43 -5.12 -7.53 -1.67
CA TRP A 43 -5.93 -7.94 -0.51
C TRP A 43 -7.42 -7.77 -0.77
N GLY A 44 -7.81 -6.73 -1.43
CA GLY A 44 -9.20 -6.45 -1.80
C GLY A 44 -9.22 -5.31 -2.79
N GLY A 45 -10.34 -4.89 -3.27
CA GLY A 45 -10.56 -3.77 -4.21
C GLY A 45 -9.30 -3.01 -4.64
N GLU A 46 -8.96 -1.96 -3.92
CA GLU A 46 -7.78 -1.12 -4.12
C GLU A 46 -6.72 -1.30 -3.05
N GLU A 47 -6.79 -2.39 -2.28
CA GLU A 47 -5.85 -2.67 -1.18
C GLU A 47 -4.84 -3.72 -1.55
N PHE A 48 -3.60 -3.52 -1.10
CA PHE A 48 -2.49 -4.45 -1.25
C PHE A 48 -1.86 -4.74 0.12
N VAL A 49 -1.26 -5.91 0.23
CA VAL A 49 -0.47 -6.32 1.40
C VAL A 49 0.92 -6.69 0.94
N ILE A 50 1.92 -6.24 1.67
CA ILE A 50 3.30 -6.69 1.50
C ILE A 50 3.74 -7.36 2.79
N LEU A 51 4.18 -8.61 2.68
CA LEU A 51 4.80 -9.34 3.78
C LEU A 51 6.30 -9.20 3.65
N CYS A 52 6.91 -8.46 4.58
CA CYS A 52 8.34 -8.21 4.60
C CYS A 52 8.98 -9.19 5.57
N GLN A 53 9.63 -10.21 5.04
CA GLN A 53 10.28 -11.23 5.85
C GLN A 53 11.64 -10.76 6.33
N GLN A 54 12.00 -11.13 7.57
CA GLN A 54 13.32 -10.83 8.15
C GLN A 54 13.69 -9.35 7.98
N SER A 55 12.77 -8.48 8.32
CA SER A 55 12.93 -7.06 8.15
C SER A 55 12.76 -6.33 9.48
N SER A 56 13.23 -5.09 9.53
CA SER A 56 13.05 -4.20 10.68
C SER A 56 12.09 -3.07 10.32
N LEU A 57 11.52 -2.41 11.33
CA LEU A 57 10.65 -1.26 11.09
C LEU A 57 11.34 -0.17 10.27
N PRO A 58 12.60 0.24 10.55
CA PRO A 58 13.27 1.23 9.72
C PRO A 58 13.39 0.84 8.24
N LEU A 59 13.63 -0.45 7.96
CA LEU A 59 13.70 -0.93 6.58
C LEU A 59 12.33 -0.88 5.90
N VAL A 60 11.27 -1.21 6.62
CA VAL A 60 9.91 -1.14 6.09
C VAL A 60 9.48 0.31 5.89
N GLU A 61 9.84 1.22 6.78
CA GLU A 61 9.62 2.65 6.58
C GLU A 61 10.29 3.16 5.30
N SER A 62 11.55 2.76 5.09
CA SER A 62 12.27 3.11 3.85
C SER A 62 11.59 2.54 2.62
N LEU A 63 11.06 1.33 2.70
CA LEU A 63 10.29 0.72 1.62
C LEU A 63 9.03 1.54 1.31
N CYS A 64 8.29 1.94 2.32
CA CYS A 64 7.09 2.76 2.14
C CYS A 64 7.41 4.11 1.48
N VAL A 65 8.49 4.76 1.90
CA VAL A 65 8.95 6.01 1.28
C VAL A 65 9.28 5.79 -0.20
N ARG A 66 10.01 4.71 -0.51
CA ARG A 66 10.39 4.39 -1.88
C ARG A 66 9.17 4.11 -2.75
N ILE A 67 8.21 3.35 -2.23
CA ILE A 67 6.95 3.08 -2.95
C ILE A 67 6.20 4.38 -3.20
N ALA A 68 6.05 5.23 -2.18
CA ALA A 68 5.36 6.50 -2.32
C ALA A 68 6.00 7.39 -3.39
N GLN A 69 7.33 7.46 -3.43
CA GLN A 69 8.06 8.21 -4.44
C GLN A 69 7.85 7.64 -5.84
N ARG A 70 7.91 6.31 -5.98
CA ARG A 70 7.70 5.65 -7.28
C ARG A 70 6.29 5.89 -7.80
N ILE A 71 5.29 5.77 -6.94
CA ILE A 71 3.89 6.02 -7.31
C ILE A 71 3.70 7.50 -7.68
N ASN A 72 4.27 8.41 -6.92
CA ASN A 72 4.15 9.84 -7.20
C ASN A 72 4.77 10.23 -8.55
N ASN A 73 5.81 9.54 -8.97
CA ASN A 73 6.53 9.84 -10.21
C ASN A 73 6.12 8.96 -11.39
N TYR A 74 5.27 7.99 -11.17
CA TYR A 74 4.85 7.06 -12.22
C TYR A 74 3.82 7.72 -13.14
N GLN A 75 3.97 7.49 -14.45
CA GLN A 75 3.00 7.95 -15.43
C GLN A 75 1.91 6.90 -15.61
N PHE A 76 0.85 7.04 -14.83
CA PHE A 76 -0.29 6.14 -14.94
C PHE A 76 -1.11 6.41 -16.20
N THR A 77 -1.91 5.41 -16.59
CA THR A 77 -2.85 5.56 -17.69
C THR A 77 -3.72 6.80 -17.50
N ASP A 78 -4.12 7.42 -18.62
CA ASP A 78 -5.00 8.59 -18.65
C ASP A 78 -4.46 9.79 -17.83
N ASN A 79 -3.14 9.86 -17.66
CA ASN A 79 -2.46 10.93 -16.90
C ASN A 79 -2.96 11.05 -15.46
N VAL A 80 -3.45 9.97 -14.88
CA VAL A 80 -3.91 9.94 -13.49
C VAL A 80 -2.73 10.13 -12.55
N HIS A 81 -2.88 10.98 -11.56
CA HIS A 81 -1.90 11.16 -10.49
C HIS A 81 -2.42 10.49 -9.23
N LEU A 82 -1.61 9.61 -8.65
CA LEU A 82 -2.00 8.80 -7.49
C LEU A 82 -1.11 9.06 -6.30
N THR A 83 -1.71 8.91 -5.12
CA THR A 83 -1.00 8.68 -3.87
C THR A 83 -1.54 7.43 -3.20
N CYS A 84 -0.81 6.93 -2.22
CA CYS A 84 -1.24 5.79 -1.40
C CYS A 84 -1.09 6.11 0.07
N SER A 85 -1.92 5.47 0.87
CA SER A 85 -1.79 5.46 2.32
C SER A 85 -1.29 4.09 2.76
N PHE A 86 -0.49 4.06 3.84
CA PHE A 86 0.17 2.85 4.32
C PHE A 86 -0.12 2.64 5.80
N GLY A 87 -0.38 1.39 6.16
CA GLY A 87 -0.42 0.95 7.56
C GLY A 87 0.59 -0.16 7.76
N VAL A 88 1.43 -0.01 8.76
CA VAL A 88 2.53 -0.94 9.06
C VAL A 88 2.35 -1.50 10.46
N ALA A 89 2.53 -2.81 10.58
CA ALA A 89 2.60 -3.50 11.88
C ALA A 89 3.68 -4.56 11.81
N LYS A 90 4.39 -4.74 12.90
CA LYS A 90 5.37 -5.81 13.02
C LYS A 90 4.73 -6.97 13.78
N LEU A 91 4.82 -8.17 13.19
CA LEU A 91 4.34 -9.38 13.85
C LEU A 91 5.15 -9.62 15.13
N ALA A 92 4.46 -9.69 16.25
CA ALA A 92 5.08 -9.97 17.53
C ALA A 92 5.28 -11.48 17.70
N GLU A 93 6.21 -11.86 18.59
CA GLU A 93 6.43 -13.25 18.92
C GLU A 93 5.15 -13.87 19.50
N ASN A 94 4.77 -15.03 18.96
CA ASN A 94 3.56 -15.77 19.37
C ASN A 94 2.24 -15.03 19.07
N GLU A 95 2.27 -13.95 18.32
CA GLU A 95 1.05 -13.26 17.90
C GLU A 95 0.40 -13.99 16.72
N PRO A 96 -0.91 -14.26 16.77
CA PRO A 96 -1.63 -14.73 15.59
C PRO A 96 -1.54 -13.69 14.47
N ILE A 97 -1.30 -14.16 13.25
CA ILE A 97 -1.12 -13.26 12.11
C ILE A 97 -2.34 -12.36 11.87
N GLN A 98 -3.52 -12.85 12.19
CA GLN A 98 -4.76 -12.08 12.05
C GLN A 98 -4.74 -10.81 12.90
N LEU A 99 -4.19 -10.89 14.12
CA LEU A 99 -4.06 -9.71 14.99
C LEU A 99 -3.07 -8.70 14.43
N CYS A 100 -2.00 -9.17 13.79
CA CYS A 100 -1.06 -8.29 13.13
C CYS A 100 -1.73 -7.55 11.95
N PHE A 101 -2.52 -8.25 11.15
CA PHE A 101 -3.30 -7.62 10.09
C PHE A 101 -4.27 -6.57 10.63
N GLU A 102 -4.96 -6.87 11.72
CA GLU A 102 -5.87 -5.91 12.33
C GLU A 102 -5.13 -4.64 12.79
N ARG A 103 -3.93 -4.81 13.35
CA ARG A 103 -3.11 -3.67 13.76
C ARG A 103 -2.64 -2.84 12.57
N ALA A 104 -2.23 -3.50 11.47
CA ALA A 104 -1.86 -2.81 10.24
C ALA A 104 -3.06 -2.07 9.65
N ASP A 105 -4.24 -2.68 9.69
CA ASP A 105 -5.47 -2.05 9.19
C ASP A 105 -5.84 -0.80 10.00
N ARG A 106 -5.71 -0.87 11.35
CA ARG A 106 -5.92 0.31 12.19
C ARG A 106 -4.93 1.43 11.86
N ALA A 107 -3.67 1.07 11.62
CA ALA A 107 -2.66 2.05 11.24
C ALA A 107 -3.00 2.69 9.89
N LEU A 108 -3.45 1.90 8.93
CA LEU A 108 -3.92 2.40 7.63
C LEU A 108 -5.09 3.36 7.79
N TYR A 109 -6.05 3.01 8.62
CA TYR A 109 -7.19 3.88 8.92
C TYR A 109 -6.71 5.24 9.46
N ARG A 110 -5.74 5.22 10.40
CA ARG A 110 -5.16 6.47 10.93
C ARG A 110 -4.49 7.30 9.83
N ALA A 111 -3.74 6.64 8.93
CA ALA A 111 -3.11 7.34 7.82
C ALA A 111 -4.15 8.06 6.95
N LYS A 112 -5.25 7.40 6.65
CA LYS A 112 -6.35 8.00 5.90
C LYS A 112 -7.03 9.14 6.65
N ALA A 113 -7.25 8.97 7.95
CA ALA A 113 -7.90 9.98 8.79
C ALA A 113 -7.03 11.23 8.97
N GLN A 114 -5.71 11.08 8.92
CA GLN A 114 -4.76 12.18 9.07
C GLN A 114 -4.46 12.90 7.76
N GLY A 115 -5.15 12.58 6.69
CA GLY A 115 -5.02 13.30 5.43
C GLY A 115 -4.55 12.48 4.24
N ARG A 116 -4.40 11.17 4.39
CA ARG A 116 -3.93 10.27 3.34
C ARG A 116 -2.49 10.56 2.92
N ASN A 117 -2.01 9.91 1.89
CA ASN A 117 -0.65 10.11 1.32
C ASN A 117 0.43 10.07 2.41
N GLN A 118 0.36 9.08 3.27
CA GLN A 118 1.27 8.95 4.41
C GLN A 118 1.25 7.53 4.96
N MET A 119 2.17 7.26 5.86
CA MET A 119 2.31 6.00 6.55
C MET A 119 2.06 6.18 8.04
N CYS A 120 1.34 5.24 8.63
CA CYS A 120 1.25 5.09 10.08
C CYS A 120 1.74 3.71 10.48
N ILE A 121 2.37 3.63 11.65
CA ILE A 121 2.87 2.38 12.22
C ILE A 121 2.07 2.08 13.48
N ASP A 122 1.63 0.85 13.61
CA ASP A 122 1.06 0.34 14.84
C ASP A 122 2.14 -0.40 15.63
N THR A 123 2.50 0.18 16.76
CA THR A 123 3.56 -0.38 17.62
C THR A 123 2.98 -1.05 18.88
#